data_6606e8e677c7c84a1c08c86d0d26e1a0
#
_entry.id   6606e8e677c7c84a1c08c86d0d26e1a0
#
_cell.length_a   1.000
_cell.length_b   1.000
_cell.length_c   1.000
_cell.angle_alpha   90.00
_cell.angle_beta   90.00
_cell.angle_gamma   90.00
#
_symmetry.space_group_name_H-M   'P 1'
#
loop_
_entity.id
_entity.type
_entity.pdbx_description
1 polymer ?
#
loop_
_entity_poly.entity_id
_entity_poly.type
_entity_poly.pdbx_seq_one_letter_code
_entity_poly.pdbx_strand_id
1 'polypeptide(L)'
;HLSIRRQRQMCIRDREYTGALFVFTKCDAEDYQAFVLNSEEDIDQFLDAFGISPTETNQLIDAGRVQEETQERIAIQEFIAGLTVDFPLSEEMSAAARDIQNRVYDHLEFIRTNPDRKIIDWTNTEYALFRAIEHARYGDAIARGFTSVDEFITMANMVLNRRKSRAGKSLEHHLSAIFDGNEIIYTAQAVTEGNKKPDFIFPSQASYHDMTFPTERLISLAAKTTCKDRWRQVINEADRLRDRPKYLCTLQQGISPAQMDEMQSENVILVVPRQYITSYPADRQDRIWTLSKFVSYVREVEGL
;
A
#
# COMPACT_ATOMS: atom_id res chain seq x y z
N HIS A 1 14.73 -2.06 -39.38
CA HIS A 1 15.97 -2.48 -38.69
C HIS A 1 16.15 -1.61 -37.48
N LEU A 2 15.62 -2.03 -36.32
CA LEU A 2 16.00 -1.45 -35.04
C LEU A 2 17.47 -1.82 -34.81
N SER A 3 18.37 -0.89 -35.05
CA SER A 3 19.71 -0.94 -34.52
C SER A 3 19.63 -0.65 -33.05
N ILE A 4 19.51 -1.69 -32.23
CA ILE A 4 19.86 -1.61 -30.80
C ILE A 4 21.37 -1.36 -30.81
N ARG A 5 21.78 -0.10 -30.93
CA ARG A 5 23.11 0.29 -30.46
C ARG A 5 23.15 -0.15 -29.02
N ARG A 6 24.01 -1.11 -28.69
CA ARG A 6 24.47 -1.30 -27.33
C ARG A 6 24.83 0.07 -26.80
N GLN A 7 23.89 0.74 -26.15
CA GLN A 7 24.24 1.78 -25.24
C GLN A 7 25.14 1.07 -24.23
N ARG A 8 26.37 1.54 -24.16
CA ARG A 8 27.27 1.23 -23.05
C ARG A 8 26.41 1.24 -21.83
N GLN A 9 26.51 0.19 -21.01
CA GLN A 9 26.02 0.18 -19.66
C GLN A 9 26.29 1.56 -19.07
N MET A 10 25.31 2.42 -19.13
CA MET A 10 25.30 3.61 -18.30
C MET A 10 25.27 3.00 -16.91
N CYS A 11 26.41 3.02 -16.25
CA CYS A 11 26.46 2.76 -14.84
C CYS A 11 25.64 3.88 -14.19
N ILE A 12 24.32 3.69 -14.18
CA ILE A 12 23.45 4.38 -13.24
C ILE A 12 24.09 4.01 -11.92
N ARG A 13 24.75 4.98 -11.31
CA ARG A 13 25.26 4.81 -9.96
C ARG A 13 24.07 4.38 -9.14
N ASP A 14 24.09 3.16 -8.64
CA ASP A 14 22.99 2.40 -8.02
C ASP A 14 22.21 3.10 -6.90
N ARG A 15 22.33 4.40 -6.72
CA ARG A 15 21.84 5.12 -5.53
C ARG A 15 20.75 6.15 -5.83
N GLU A 16 20.66 6.67 -7.05
CA GLU A 16 19.82 7.83 -7.34
C GLU A 16 18.37 7.46 -7.72
N TYR A 17 18.17 6.32 -8.39
CA TYR A 17 16.87 5.93 -8.94
C TYR A 17 16.28 4.64 -8.37
N THR A 18 16.97 3.97 -7.45
CA THR A 18 16.43 2.76 -6.85
C THR A 18 15.24 3.11 -5.96
N GLY A 19 14.10 2.43 -6.17
CA GLY A 19 12.82 2.78 -5.54
C GLY A 19 12.06 3.89 -6.27
N ALA A 20 12.62 4.45 -7.37
CA ALA A 20 11.88 5.32 -8.26
C ALA A 20 10.87 4.51 -9.09
N LEU A 21 9.77 5.13 -9.47
CA LEU A 21 8.80 4.54 -10.40
C LEU A 21 9.23 4.85 -11.83
N PHE A 22 9.52 3.79 -12.62
CA PHE A 22 9.76 3.92 -14.04
C PHE A 22 8.44 3.74 -14.79
N VAL A 23 8.02 4.79 -15.46
CA VAL A 23 6.80 4.82 -16.27
C VAL A 23 7.22 4.74 -17.74
N PHE A 24 6.72 3.73 -18.43
CA PHE A 24 6.98 3.51 -19.85
C PHE A 24 5.66 3.46 -20.59
N THR A 25 5.41 4.43 -21.47
CA THR A 25 4.16 4.58 -22.19
C THR A 25 4.37 4.43 -23.69
N LYS A 26 3.43 3.76 -24.33
CA LYS A 26 3.35 3.70 -25.80
C LYS A 26 2.44 4.85 -26.26
N CYS A 27 3.00 5.78 -27.02
CA CYS A 27 2.26 6.95 -27.53
C CYS A 27 1.68 6.70 -28.91
N ASP A 28 2.39 5.91 -29.76
CA ASP A 28 1.96 5.53 -31.11
C ASP A 28 2.55 4.17 -31.48
N ALA A 29 2.34 3.70 -32.70
CA ALA A 29 2.76 2.39 -33.21
C ALA A 29 4.25 2.09 -32.95
N GLU A 30 5.09 3.11 -33.09
CA GLU A 30 6.54 3.01 -32.91
C GLU A 30 7.12 4.02 -31.90
N ASP A 31 6.28 4.91 -31.33
CA ASP A 31 6.70 5.94 -30.39
C ASP A 31 6.42 5.56 -28.95
N TYR A 32 7.45 5.66 -28.12
CA TYR A 32 7.40 5.39 -26.70
C TYR A 32 7.98 6.55 -25.91
N GLN A 33 7.40 6.81 -24.76
CA GLN A 33 7.94 7.77 -23.79
C GLN A 33 8.26 7.05 -22.48
N ALA A 34 9.31 7.51 -21.81
CA ALA A 34 9.75 6.97 -20.54
C ALA A 34 9.98 8.10 -19.56
N PHE A 35 9.47 7.92 -18.34
CA PHE A 35 9.62 8.86 -17.25
C PHE A 35 10.15 8.15 -16.01
N VAL A 36 10.93 8.84 -15.21
CA VAL A 36 11.40 8.36 -13.91
C VAL A 36 10.86 9.30 -12.84
N LEU A 37 9.97 8.79 -12.01
CA LEU A 37 9.45 9.53 -10.86
C LEU A 37 10.30 9.14 -9.66
N ASN A 38 11.05 10.11 -9.13
CA ASN A 38 12.09 9.84 -8.14
C ASN A 38 11.69 10.23 -6.71
N SER A 39 10.76 11.17 -6.53
CA SER A 39 10.23 11.50 -5.21
C SER A 39 9.02 10.62 -4.86
N GLU A 40 8.84 10.34 -3.57
CA GLU A 40 7.68 9.60 -3.09
C GLU A 40 6.38 10.34 -3.37
N GLU A 41 6.41 11.67 -3.28
CA GLU A 41 5.26 12.52 -3.58
C GLU A 41 4.83 12.41 -5.05
N ASP A 42 5.78 12.44 -6.01
CA ASP A 42 5.48 12.28 -7.43
C ASP A 42 4.95 10.88 -7.75
N ILE A 43 5.51 9.84 -7.10
CA ILE A 43 5.05 8.46 -7.24
C ILE A 43 3.61 8.33 -6.76
N ASP A 44 3.31 8.80 -5.54
CA ASP A 44 1.97 8.73 -4.98
C ASP A 44 0.97 9.53 -5.84
N GLN A 45 1.33 10.75 -6.27
CA GLN A 45 0.48 11.56 -7.14
C GLN A 45 0.22 10.86 -8.49
N PHE A 46 1.21 10.21 -9.06
CA PHE A 46 1.04 9.46 -10.31
C PHE A 46 0.13 8.26 -10.12
N LEU A 47 0.38 7.43 -9.11
CA LEU A 47 -0.44 6.25 -8.82
C LEU A 47 -1.89 6.65 -8.53
N ASP A 48 -2.10 7.69 -7.74
CA ASP A 48 -3.44 8.22 -7.44
C ASP A 48 -4.11 8.81 -8.69
N ALA A 49 -3.39 9.58 -9.50
CA ALA A 49 -3.94 10.20 -10.70
C ALA A 49 -4.43 9.16 -11.71
N PHE A 50 -3.70 8.07 -11.87
CA PHE A 50 -4.05 6.99 -12.80
C PHE A 50 -4.86 5.86 -12.15
N GLY A 51 -5.10 5.92 -10.83
CA GLY A 51 -5.84 4.89 -10.09
C GLY A 51 -5.12 3.54 -10.11
N ILE A 52 -3.79 3.55 -10.10
CA ILE A 52 -2.94 2.36 -10.13
C ILE A 52 -2.69 1.89 -8.71
N SER A 53 -2.92 0.59 -8.44
CA SER A 53 -2.56 0.01 -7.16
C SER A 53 -1.03 -0.12 -7.04
N PRO A 54 -0.45 0.11 -5.87
CA PRO A 54 0.96 -0.21 -5.62
C PRO A 54 1.33 -1.66 -5.94
N THR A 55 0.36 -2.57 -5.90
CA THR A 55 0.52 -3.98 -6.27
C THR A 55 0.64 -4.20 -7.78
N GLU A 56 0.24 -3.21 -8.59
CA GLU A 56 0.27 -3.26 -10.07
C GLU A 56 1.55 -2.64 -10.65
N THR A 57 2.45 -2.08 -9.86
CA THR A 57 3.60 -1.28 -10.35
C THR A 57 4.63 -2.06 -11.16
N ASN A 58 4.67 -3.39 -11.08
CA ASN A 58 5.57 -4.24 -11.89
C ASN A 58 4.83 -5.07 -12.94
N GLN A 59 3.71 -4.55 -13.45
CA GLN A 59 2.87 -5.22 -14.44
C GLN A 59 2.64 -4.31 -15.64
N LEU A 60 2.28 -4.93 -16.76
CA LEU A 60 1.74 -4.21 -17.90
C LEU A 60 0.33 -3.74 -17.55
N ILE A 61 0.12 -2.43 -17.52
CA ILE A 61 -1.20 -1.83 -17.32
C ILE A 61 -1.85 -1.62 -18.68
N ASP A 62 -2.81 -2.47 -19.01
CA ASP A 62 -3.55 -2.39 -20.26
C ASP A 62 -4.90 -1.70 -20.00
N ALA A 63 -5.01 -0.45 -20.45
CA ALA A 63 -6.25 0.32 -20.37
C ALA A 63 -7.39 -0.25 -21.21
N GLY A 64 -7.08 -1.16 -22.15
CA GLY A 64 -8.04 -1.79 -23.06
C GLY A 64 -8.48 -3.20 -22.66
N ARG A 65 -8.02 -3.74 -21.52
CA ARG A 65 -8.41 -5.08 -21.08
C ARG A 65 -9.88 -5.10 -20.73
N VAL A 66 -10.70 -5.64 -21.62
CA VAL A 66 -12.09 -6.04 -21.33
C VAL A 66 -11.97 -7.20 -20.32
N GLN A 67 -12.14 -6.90 -19.04
CA GLN A 67 -12.19 -7.94 -18.02
C GLN A 67 -13.40 -8.82 -18.32
N GLU A 68 -13.16 -10.14 -18.45
CA GLU A 68 -14.25 -11.11 -18.47
C GLU A 68 -15.13 -10.93 -17.23
N GLU A 69 -16.43 -11.22 -17.37
CA GLU A 69 -17.37 -11.17 -16.25
C GLU A 69 -16.97 -12.20 -15.20
N THR A 70 -16.24 -11.74 -14.19
CA THR A 70 -15.86 -12.56 -13.04
C THR A 70 -16.89 -12.43 -11.93
N GLN A 71 -16.97 -13.41 -11.04
CA GLN A 71 -17.82 -13.35 -9.85
C GLN A 71 -17.52 -12.10 -8.99
N GLU A 72 -16.24 -11.69 -8.95
CA GLU A 72 -15.83 -10.47 -8.27
C GLU A 72 -16.47 -9.21 -8.89
N ARG A 73 -16.50 -9.11 -10.23
CA ARG A 73 -17.15 -8.00 -10.91
C ARG A 73 -18.65 -7.96 -10.62
N ILE A 74 -19.33 -9.11 -10.59
CA ILE A 74 -20.74 -9.19 -10.24
C ILE A 74 -20.95 -8.69 -8.79
N ALA A 75 -20.15 -9.17 -7.85
CA ALA A 75 -20.24 -8.76 -6.45
C ALA A 75 -19.96 -7.26 -6.25
N ILE A 76 -19.01 -6.69 -7.00
CA ILE A 76 -18.75 -5.24 -7.04
C ILE A 76 -19.96 -4.48 -7.57
N GLN A 77 -20.59 -4.94 -8.65
CA GLN A 77 -21.79 -4.30 -9.21
C GLN A 77 -22.98 -4.34 -8.24
N GLU A 78 -23.21 -5.46 -7.57
CA GLU A 78 -24.22 -5.59 -6.52
C GLU A 78 -23.99 -4.59 -5.38
N PHE A 79 -22.75 -4.44 -4.92
CA PHE A 79 -22.41 -3.47 -3.89
C PHE A 79 -22.68 -2.04 -4.35
N ILE A 80 -22.28 -1.68 -5.58
CA ILE A 80 -22.51 -0.34 -6.16
C ILE A 80 -24.01 -0.03 -6.28
N ALA A 81 -24.81 -1.02 -6.70
CA ALA A 81 -26.26 -0.86 -6.81
C ALA A 81 -26.95 -0.61 -5.46
N GLY A 82 -26.35 -1.09 -4.36
CA GLY A 82 -26.83 -0.86 -2.99
C GLY A 82 -26.37 0.44 -2.36
N LEU A 83 -25.45 1.19 -2.98
CA LEU A 83 -24.92 2.43 -2.41
C LEU A 83 -25.97 3.55 -2.36
N THR A 84 -26.17 4.10 -1.15
CA THR A 84 -27.02 5.29 -0.91
C THR A 84 -26.22 6.60 -0.92
N VAL A 85 -24.91 6.52 -0.97
CA VAL A 85 -23.97 7.66 -1.02
C VAL A 85 -23.13 7.60 -2.29
N ASP A 86 -22.55 8.73 -2.69
CA ASP A 86 -21.69 8.75 -3.88
C ASP A 86 -20.47 7.88 -3.72
N PHE A 87 -19.84 7.97 -2.54
CA PHE A 87 -18.70 7.14 -2.15
C PHE A 87 -18.79 6.80 -0.67
N PRO A 88 -18.55 5.55 -0.28
CA PRO A 88 -18.43 5.18 1.13
C PRO A 88 -17.17 5.77 1.76
N LEU A 89 -17.14 5.82 3.09
CA LEU A 89 -15.92 6.16 3.84
C LEU A 89 -14.80 5.14 3.56
N SER A 90 -13.53 5.52 3.79
CA SER A 90 -12.40 4.63 3.50
C SER A 90 -12.47 3.31 4.30
N GLU A 91 -12.95 3.34 5.52
CA GLU A 91 -13.14 2.16 6.35
C GLU A 91 -14.23 1.24 5.78
N GLU A 92 -15.37 1.81 5.37
CA GLU A 92 -16.47 1.07 4.73
C GLU A 92 -16.04 0.49 3.39
N MET A 93 -15.24 1.24 2.60
CA MET A 93 -14.67 0.78 1.34
C MET A 93 -13.78 -0.44 1.56
N SER A 94 -12.84 -0.35 2.52
CA SER A 94 -11.94 -1.45 2.83
C SER A 94 -12.69 -2.67 3.39
N ALA A 95 -13.74 -2.46 4.21
CA ALA A 95 -14.60 -3.53 4.71
C ALA A 95 -15.36 -4.23 3.59
N ALA A 96 -15.97 -3.46 2.68
CA ALA A 96 -16.67 -3.99 1.52
C ALA A 96 -15.75 -4.79 0.58
N ALA A 97 -14.55 -4.29 0.34
CA ALA A 97 -13.55 -4.99 -0.47
C ALA A 97 -13.15 -6.34 0.17
N ARG A 98 -12.95 -6.37 1.49
CA ARG A 98 -12.67 -7.62 2.22
C ARG A 98 -13.84 -8.60 2.13
N ASP A 99 -15.07 -8.11 2.30
CA ASP A 99 -16.28 -8.95 2.20
C ASP A 99 -16.46 -9.54 0.80
N ILE A 100 -16.34 -8.73 -0.24
CA ILE A 100 -16.40 -9.16 -1.63
C ILE A 100 -15.34 -10.22 -1.90
N GLN A 101 -14.09 -9.95 -1.58
CA GLN A 101 -12.99 -10.86 -1.84
C GLN A 101 -13.16 -12.20 -1.07
N ASN A 102 -13.54 -12.14 0.20
CA ASN A 102 -13.75 -13.32 1.02
C ASN A 102 -14.92 -14.16 0.52
N ARG A 103 -16.01 -13.53 0.08
CA ARG A 103 -17.21 -14.21 -0.44
C ARG A 103 -16.95 -14.88 -1.79
N VAL A 104 -16.17 -14.22 -2.67
CA VAL A 104 -15.93 -14.72 -4.03
C VAL A 104 -14.89 -15.84 -4.05
N TYR A 105 -13.82 -15.72 -3.26
CA TYR A 105 -12.68 -16.63 -3.33
C TYR A 105 -12.59 -17.63 -2.19
N ASP A 106 -13.44 -17.52 -1.17
CA ASP A 106 -13.55 -18.43 -0.03
C ASP A 106 -12.20 -18.80 0.64
N HIS A 107 -11.33 -17.78 0.80
CA HIS A 107 -10.00 -17.94 1.39
C HIS A 107 -9.87 -17.21 2.73
N LEU A 108 -10.87 -17.38 3.62
CA LEU A 108 -10.85 -16.77 4.97
C LEU A 108 -9.69 -17.28 5.82
N GLU A 109 -9.34 -18.54 5.69
CA GLU A 109 -8.22 -19.15 6.43
C GLU A 109 -6.88 -18.48 6.10
N PHE A 110 -6.75 -17.79 4.96
CA PHE A 110 -5.52 -17.07 4.61
C PHE A 110 -5.25 -15.87 5.53
N ILE A 111 -6.24 -15.38 6.26
CA ILE A 111 -6.01 -14.37 7.30
C ILE A 111 -4.99 -14.88 8.31
N ARG A 112 -5.06 -16.17 8.68
CA ARG A 112 -4.15 -16.81 9.63
C ARG A 112 -3.00 -17.55 8.95
N THR A 113 -3.28 -18.29 7.88
CA THR A 113 -2.30 -19.18 7.25
C THR A 113 -1.42 -18.52 6.21
N ASN A 114 -1.90 -17.45 5.56
CA ASN A 114 -1.16 -16.72 4.52
C ASN A 114 -1.53 -15.22 4.45
N PRO A 115 -1.30 -14.47 5.56
CA PRO A 115 -1.61 -13.04 5.59
C PRO A 115 -0.87 -12.22 4.52
N ASP A 116 0.31 -12.68 4.07
CA ASP A 116 1.07 -12.08 2.98
C ASP A 116 0.27 -12.06 1.66
N ARG A 117 -0.45 -13.12 1.35
CA ARG A 117 -1.30 -13.18 0.17
C ARG A 117 -2.58 -12.38 0.39
N LYS A 118 -3.17 -12.51 1.57
CA LYS A 118 -4.46 -11.90 1.90
C LYS A 118 -4.43 -10.39 1.83
N ILE A 119 -3.35 -9.74 2.31
CA ILE A 119 -3.20 -8.29 2.24
C ILE A 119 -3.17 -7.77 0.79
N ILE A 120 -2.52 -8.51 -0.12
CA ILE A 120 -2.46 -8.18 -1.54
C ILE A 120 -3.84 -8.35 -2.19
N ASP A 121 -4.50 -9.47 -1.94
CA ASP A 121 -5.81 -9.77 -2.52
C ASP A 121 -6.85 -8.73 -2.11
N TRP A 122 -6.91 -8.36 -0.82
CA TRP A 122 -7.80 -7.32 -0.34
C TRP A 122 -7.49 -5.94 -0.93
N THR A 123 -6.21 -5.58 -1.04
CA THR A 123 -5.80 -4.32 -1.66
C THR A 123 -6.24 -4.27 -3.12
N ASN A 124 -6.05 -5.34 -3.88
CA ASN A 124 -6.44 -5.41 -5.29
C ASN A 124 -7.96 -5.27 -5.45
N THR A 125 -8.74 -5.99 -4.65
CA THR A 125 -10.21 -5.89 -4.68
C THR A 125 -10.67 -4.49 -4.28
N GLU A 126 -10.04 -3.83 -3.30
CA GLU A 126 -10.38 -2.45 -2.95
C GLU A 126 -10.14 -1.47 -4.10
N TYR A 127 -9.02 -1.61 -4.81
CA TYR A 127 -8.76 -0.79 -5.99
C TYR A 127 -9.75 -1.06 -7.12
N ALA A 128 -10.10 -2.33 -7.37
CA ALA A 128 -11.12 -2.68 -8.36
C ALA A 128 -12.48 -2.10 -8.01
N LEU A 129 -12.90 -2.22 -6.74
CA LEU A 129 -14.14 -1.65 -6.22
C LEU A 129 -14.17 -0.12 -6.38
N PHE A 130 -13.11 0.56 -5.96
CA PHE A 130 -13.01 2.01 -6.05
C PHE A 130 -13.11 2.49 -7.50
N ARG A 131 -12.36 1.88 -8.44
CA ARG A 131 -12.41 2.22 -9.87
C ARG A 131 -13.80 1.99 -10.46
N ALA A 132 -14.49 0.92 -10.04
CA ALA A 132 -15.85 0.64 -10.49
C ALA A 132 -16.85 1.69 -9.99
N ILE A 133 -16.73 2.15 -8.74
CA ILE A 133 -17.53 3.26 -8.19
C ILE A 133 -17.24 4.56 -8.95
N GLU A 134 -15.95 4.89 -9.19
CA GLU A 134 -15.58 6.07 -9.99
C GLU A 134 -16.25 6.04 -11.37
N HIS A 135 -16.17 4.89 -12.04
CA HIS A 135 -16.80 4.73 -13.36
C HIS A 135 -18.32 4.89 -13.30
N ALA A 136 -18.98 4.31 -12.30
CA ALA A 136 -20.41 4.43 -12.11
C ALA A 136 -20.86 5.88 -11.81
N ARG A 137 -20.04 6.67 -11.11
CA ARG A 137 -20.37 8.05 -10.71
C ARG A 137 -19.99 9.09 -11.75
N TYR A 138 -18.90 8.89 -12.46
CA TYR A 138 -18.35 9.91 -13.37
C TYR A 138 -18.38 9.53 -14.83
N GLY A 139 -18.63 8.25 -15.17
CA GLY A 139 -18.58 7.75 -16.54
C GLY A 139 -19.50 8.49 -17.50
N ASP A 140 -20.75 8.73 -17.11
CA ASP A 140 -21.71 9.46 -17.93
C ASP A 140 -21.32 10.94 -18.14
N ALA A 141 -20.79 11.59 -17.10
CA ALA A 141 -20.32 12.97 -17.22
C ALA A 141 -19.11 13.08 -18.16
N ILE A 142 -18.18 12.13 -18.08
CA ILE A 142 -17.02 12.04 -18.97
C ILE A 142 -17.47 11.75 -20.40
N ALA A 143 -18.37 10.80 -20.60
CA ALA A 143 -18.88 10.44 -21.94
C ALA A 143 -19.65 11.59 -22.61
N ARG A 144 -20.38 12.38 -21.83
CA ARG A 144 -21.10 13.58 -22.31
C ARG A 144 -20.15 14.70 -22.73
N GLY A 145 -18.94 14.75 -22.16
CA GLY A 145 -17.99 15.84 -22.29
C GLY A 145 -18.29 17.04 -21.39
N PHE A 146 -17.49 18.06 -21.50
CA PHE A 146 -17.55 19.28 -20.67
C PHE A 146 -17.88 20.50 -21.52
N THR A 147 -18.67 21.42 -20.97
CA THR A 147 -19.08 22.66 -21.66
C THR A 147 -18.03 23.74 -21.56
N SER A 148 -17.11 23.65 -20.60
CA SER A 148 -16.00 24.60 -20.39
C SER A 148 -14.79 23.92 -19.81
N VAL A 149 -13.63 24.59 -19.92
CA VAL A 149 -12.38 24.18 -19.26
C VAL A 149 -12.54 24.19 -17.74
N ASP A 150 -13.27 25.14 -17.18
CA ASP A 150 -13.49 25.26 -15.74
C ASP A 150 -14.33 24.09 -15.20
N GLU A 151 -15.34 23.65 -15.94
CA GLU A 151 -16.12 22.44 -15.59
C GLU A 151 -15.24 21.21 -15.57
N PHE A 152 -14.39 21.02 -16.59
CA PHE A 152 -13.42 19.93 -16.64
C PHE A 152 -12.45 19.95 -15.47
N ILE A 153 -11.82 21.10 -15.19
CA ILE A 153 -10.86 21.27 -14.07
C ILE A 153 -11.54 20.96 -12.74
N THR A 154 -12.76 21.44 -12.53
CA THR A 154 -13.53 21.18 -11.31
C THR A 154 -13.76 19.69 -11.10
N MET A 155 -14.21 18.98 -12.13
CA MET A 155 -14.43 17.54 -12.08
C MET A 155 -13.11 16.78 -11.86
N ALA A 156 -12.07 17.13 -12.58
CA ALA A 156 -10.75 16.49 -12.46
C ALA A 156 -10.20 16.64 -11.03
N ASN A 157 -10.24 17.84 -10.45
CA ASN A 157 -9.80 18.08 -9.09
C ASN A 157 -10.63 17.29 -8.06
N MET A 158 -11.94 17.18 -8.26
CA MET A 158 -12.79 16.39 -7.38
C MET A 158 -12.41 14.91 -7.40
N VAL A 159 -12.17 14.34 -8.58
CA VAL A 159 -11.73 12.94 -8.74
C VAL A 159 -10.36 12.74 -8.09
N LEU A 160 -9.37 13.60 -8.39
CA LEU A 160 -8.01 13.48 -7.84
C LEU A 160 -7.99 13.60 -6.31
N ASN A 161 -8.72 14.57 -5.74
CA ASN A 161 -8.81 14.72 -4.29
C ASN A 161 -9.41 13.48 -3.63
N ARG A 162 -10.40 12.85 -4.28
CA ARG A 162 -11.03 11.64 -3.78
C ARG A 162 -10.08 10.44 -3.80
N ARG A 163 -9.32 10.27 -4.89
CA ARG A 163 -8.28 9.23 -5.00
C ARG A 163 -7.23 9.39 -3.89
N LYS A 164 -6.71 10.59 -3.72
CA LYS A 164 -5.73 10.93 -2.68
C LYS A 164 -6.26 10.66 -1.26
N SER A 165 -7.52 11.02 -0.98
CA SER A 165 -8.13 10.80 0.34
C SER A 165 -8.31 9.31 0.67
N ARG A 166 -8.56 8.46 -0.32
CA ARG A 166 -8.71 7.02 -0.12
C ARG A 166 -7.40 6.32 0.20
N ALA A 167 -6.34 6.60 -0.58
CA ALA A 167 -5.09 5.84 -0.56
C ALA A 167 -4.41 5.80 0.82
N GLY A 168 -4.60 6.85 1.64
CA GLY A 168 -3.85 7.06 2.86
C GLY A 168 -4.14 6.08 4.02
N LYS A 169 -5.27 5.33 4.01
CA LYS A 169 -5.67 4.47 5.14
C LYS A 169 -6.00 3.02 4.78
N SER A 170 -6.05 2.69 3.51
CA SER A 170 -6.42 1.35 3.05
C SER A 170 -5.53 0.26 3.67
N LEU A 171 -4.22 0.45 3.64
CA LEU A 171 -3.26 -0.52 4.21
C LEU A 171 -3.47 -0.71 5.73
N GLU A 172 -3.70 0.38 6.48
CA GLU A 172 -3.98 0.32 7.92
C GLU A 172 -5.26 -0.49 8.20
N HIS A 173 -6.34 -0.26 7.45
CA HIS A 173 -7.60 -0.98 7.62
C HIS A 173 -7.46 -2.49 7.33
N HIS A 174 -6.69 -2.85 6.30
CA HIS A 174 -6.45 -4.26 6.00
C HIS A 174 -5.54 -4.92 7.02
N LEU A 175 -4.51 -4.24 7.52
CA LEU A 175 -3.65 -4.74 8.59
C LEU A 175 -4.45 -4.95 9.88
N SER A 176 -5.32 -4.00 10.26
CA SER A 176 -6.23 -4.15 11.41
C SER A 176 -7.04 -5.45 11.29
N ALA A 177 -7.65 -5.70 10.12
CA ALA A 177 -8.42 -6.93 9.92
C ALA A 177 -7.58 -8.22 9.98
N ILE A 178 -6.29 -8.16 9.59
CA ILE A 178 -5.37 -9.29 9.77
C ILE A 178 -5.06 -9.51 11.24
N PHE A 179 -4.80 -8.44 12.00
CA PHE A 179 -4.50 -8.54 13.43
C PHE A 179 -5.71 -9.06 14.21
N ASP A 180 -6.91 -8.53 13.94
CA ASP A 180 -8.17 -9.01 14.55
C ASP A 180 -8.39 -10.50 14.26
N GLY A 181 -8.23 -10.92 13.00
CA GLY A 181 -8.39 -12.32 12.60
C GLY A 181 -7.34 -13.28 13.19
N ASN A 182 -6.22 -12.74 13.66
CA ASN A 182 -5.17 -13.44 14.40
C ASN A 182 -5.26 -13.29 15.92
N GLU A 183 -6.32 -12.64 16.44
CA GLU A 183 -6.57 -12.43 17.88
C GLU A 183 -5.47 -11.58 18.56
N ILE A 184 -4.76 -10.74 17.80
CA ILE A 184 -3.70 -9.85 18.28
C ILE A 184 -4.33 -8.61 18.88
N ILE A 185 -3.83 -8.20 20.06
CA ILE A 185 -4.27 -6.99 20.74
C ILE A 185 -3.41 -5.80 20.28
N TYR A 186 -4.02 -4.71 19.85
CA TYR A 186 -3.31 -3.51 19.42
C TYR A 186 -4.11 -2.23 19.66
N THR A 187 -3.45 -1.09 19.58
CA THR A 187 -4.10 0.22 19.45
C THR A 187 -3.64 0.86 18.15
N ALA A 188 -4.59 1.12 17.25
CA ALA A 188 -4.33 1.88 16.03
C ALA A 188 -4.25 3.39 16.35
N GLN A 189 -3.35 4.11 15.65
CA GLN A 189 -3.14 5.56 15.80
C GLN A 189 -2.93 5.98 17.25
N ALA A 190 -2.21 5.15 18.02
CA ALA A 190 -1.94 5.39 19.44
C ALA A 190 -1.14 6.68 19.62
N VAL A 191 -1.57 7.53 20.58
CA VAL A 191 -0.83 8.76 20.90
C VAL A 191 0.39 8.41 21.74
N THR A 192 1.56 8.81 21.29
CA THR A 192 2.84 8.68 21.99
C THR A 192 3.42 10.05 22.38
N GLU A 193 4.73 10.16 22.62
CA GLU A 193 5.38 11.39 23.03
C GLU A 193 5.25 12.50 21.98
N GLY A 194 4.98 13.72 22.44
CA GLY A 194 4.85 14.89 21.56
C GLY A 194 3.69 14.82 20.58
N ASN A 195 2.61 14.10 20.93
CA ASN A 195 1.44 13.86 20.09
C ASN A 195 1.74 13.12 18.78
N LYS A 196 2.82 12.37 18.72
CA LYS A 196 3.13 11.48 17.61
C LYS A 196 2.14 10.31 17.61
N LYS A 197 1.89 9.74 16.43
CA LYS A 197 0.89 8.68 16.26
C LYS A 197 1.44 7.59 15.34
N PRO A 198 2.17 6.60 15.88
CA PRO A 198 2.47 5.39 15.13
C PRO A 198 1.17 4.72 14.68
N ASP A 199 1.20 4.09 13.52
CA ASP A 199 0.00 3.49 12.94
C ASP A 199 -0.54 2.36 13.84
N PHE A 200 0.37 1.58 14.49
CA PHE A 200 -0.01 0.55 15.47
C PHE A 200 0.97 0.47 16.63
N ILE A 201 0.43 0.27 17.83
CA ILE A 201 1.19 -0.10 19.05
C ILE A 201 0.60 -1.41 19.60
N PHE A 202 1.48 -2.36 19.92
CA PHE A 202 1.13 -3.63 20.54
C PHE A 202 1.70 -3.71 21.96
N PRO A 203 0.97 -4.26 22.96
CA PRO A 203 -0.42 -4.66 22.85
C PRO A 203 -1.39 -3.48 22.92
N SER A 204 -1.01 -2.33 23.49
CA SER A 204 -1.94 -1.19 23.63
C SER A 204 -1.23 0.13 23.95
N GLN A 205 -1.93 1.24 23.69
CA GLN A 205 -1.51 2.57 24.15
C GLN A 205 -1.38 2.63 25.69
N ALA A 206 -2.28 1.96 26.43
CA ALA A 206 -2.21 1.91 27.89
C ALA A 206 -0.91 1.25 28.36
N SER A 207 -0.57 0.09 27.79
CA SER A 207 0.70 -0.60 28.07
C SER A 207 1.93 0.24 27.67
N TYR A 208 1.81 1.02 26.59
CA TYR A 208 2.87 1.92 26.16
C TYR A 208 3.15 3.03 27.19
N HIS A 209 2.12 3.58 27.82
CA HIS A 209 2.27 4.63 28.84
C HIS A 209 2.53 4.11 30.27
N ASP A 210 2.29 2.83 30.52
CA ASP A 210 2.63 2.19 31.79
C ASP A 210 4.14 1.91 31.88
N MET A 211 4.88 2.73 32.63
CA MET A 211 6.33 2.60 32.78
C MET A 211 6.76 1.30 33.48
N THR A 212 5.84 0.57 34.10
CA THR A 212 6.11 -0.75 34.71
C THR A 212 5.97 -1.88 33.68
N PHE A 213 5.33 -1.63 32.54
CA PHE A 213 5.17 -2.62 31.48
C PHE A 213 6.52 -2.85 30.78
N PRO A 214 6.95 -4.12 30.60
CA PRO A 214 8.23 -4.46 29.98
C PRO A 214 8.33 -3.95 28.53
N THR A 215 9.35 -3.16 28.20
CA THR A 215 9.59 -2.64 26.85
C THR A 215 9.83 -3.72 25.82
N GLU A 216 10.30 -4.90 26.24
CA GLU A 216 10.51 -6.09 25.41
C GLU A 216 9.20 -6.63 24.82
N ARG A 217 8.08 -6.33 25.46
CA ARG A 217 6.73 -6.74 25.03
C ARG A 217 5.99 -5.64 24.29
N LEU A 218 6.61 -4.48 24.11
CA LEU A 218 6.05 -3.38 23.33
C LEU A 218 6.59 -3.43 21.90
N ILE A 219 5.72 -3.31 20.92
CA ILE A 219 6.05 -3.29 19.50
C ILE A 219 5.37 -2.09 18.84
N SER A 220 6.07 -1.38 17.95
CA SER A 220 5.50 -0.35 17.09
C SER A 220 5.58 -0.78 15.63
N LEU A 221 4.50 -0.58 14.87
CA LEU A 221 4.45 -0.83 13.45
C LEU A 221 3.91 0.42 12.75
N ALA A 222 4.64 0.90 11.76
CA ALA A 222 4.13 1.86 10.79
C ALA A 222 3.65 1.15 9.53
N ALA A 223 2.64 1.72 8.86
CA ALA A 223 2.07 1.22 7.62
C ALA A 223 2.16 2.30 6.54
N LYS A 224 2.98 2.08 5.53
CA LYS A 224 3.15 3.01 4.41
C LYS A 224 3.07 2.25 3.10
N THR A 225 2.11 2.60 2.25
CA THR A 225 1.93 1.96 0.94
C THR A 225 3.21 2.08 0.11
N THR A 226 3.82 3.27 0.12
CA THR A 226 5.15 3.57 -0.41
C THR A 226 6.04 4.10 0.71
N CYS A 227 7.34 3.81 0.69
CA CYS A 227 8.22 4.12 1.82
C CYS A 227 9.60 4.64 1.43
N LYS A 228 9.74 5.20 0.21
CA LYS A 228 11.04 5.64 -0.29
C LYS A 228 11.71 6.68 0.62
N ASP A 229 10.99 7.71 1.03
CA ASP A 229 11.53 8.83 1.82
C ASP A 229 10.90 8.93 3.22
N ARG A 230 9.64 8.51 3.38
CA ARG A 230 8.85 8.64 4.62
C ARG A 230 9.26 7.65 5.73
N TRP A 231 10.07 6.65 5.43
CA TRP A 231 10.51 5.70 6.45
C TRP A 231 11.25 6.35 7.63
N ARG A 232 11.92 7.52 7.41
CA ARG A 232 12.61 8.27 8.47
C ARG A 232 11.65 8.84 9.53
N GLN A 233 10.38 9.03 9.18
CA GLN A 233 9.37 9.49 10.13
C GLN A 233 9.12 8.44 11.22
N VAL A 234 9.20 7.14 10.87
CA VAL A 234 8.98 6.00 11.78
C VAL A 234 9.97 5.99 12.93
N ILE A 235 11.20 6.46 12.71
CA ILE A 235 12.28 6.46 13.72
C ILE A 235 11.85 7.20 14.99
N ASN A 236 11.08 8.26 14.82
CA ASN A 236 10.72 9.17 15.90
C ASN A 236 9.28 8.97 16.43
N GLU A 237 8.53 7.99 15.97
CA GLU A 237 7.10 7.86 16.33
C GLU A 237 6.84 7.24 17.71
N ALA A 238 7.82 6.56 18.31
CA ALA A 238 7.69 5.91 19.61
C ALA A 238 9.00 6.01 20.39
N ASP A 239 9.24 7.13 21.08
CA ASP A 239 10.51 7.42 21.75
C ASP A 239 10.84 6.44 22.87
N ARG A 240 9.84 5.91 23.58
CA ARG A 240 10.02 4.84 24.56
C ARG A 240 10.66 3.58 23.98
N LEU A 241 10.46 3.33 22.67
CA LEU A 241 11.01 2.18 21.95
C LEU A 241 12.30 2.55 21.16
N ARG A 242 13.01 3.61 21.53
CA ARG A 242 14.16 4.12 20.78
C ARG A 242 15.23 3.05 20.53
N ASP A 243 15.49 2.23 21.54
CA ASP A 243 16.53 1.16 21.50
C ASP A 243 15.96 -0.19 21.02
N ARG A 244 14.69 -0.23 20.61
CA ARG A 244 14.00 -1.43 20.12
C ARG A 244 13.83 -1.39 18.61
N PRO A 245 13.70 -2.55 17.93
CA PRO A 245 13.34 -2.58 16.53
C PRO A 245 11.99 -1.88 16.29
N LYS A 246 11.94 -1.07 15.25
CA LYS A 246 10.72 -0.48 14.72
C LYS A 246 10.36 -1.19 13.43
N TYR A 247 9.09 -1.49 13.25
CA TYR A 247 8.62 -2.22 12.09
C TYR A 247 7.91 -1.29 11.12
N LEU A 248 8.18 -1.46 9.82
CA LEU A 248 7.55 -0.70 8.75
C LEU A 248 6.95 -1.67 7.74
N CYS A 249 5.62 -1.77 7.75
CA CYS A 249 4.89 -2.55 6.73
C CYS A 249 4.70 -1.72 5.47
N THR A 250 5.06 -2.29 4.31
CA THR A 250 4.92 -1.61 3.02
C THR A 250 4.53 -2.55 1.89
N LEU A 251 3.81 -2.01 0.91
CA LEU A 251 3.51 -2.67 -0.36
C LEU A 251 4.48 -2.26 -1.47
N GLN A 252 5.47 -1.44 -1.17
CA GLN A 252 6.50 -1.05 -2.15
C GLN A 252 7.32 -2.25 -2.60
N GLN A 253 7.54 -2.33 -3.90
CA GLN A 253 8.27 -3.44 -4.54
C GLN A 253 9.71 -3.03 -4.81
N GLY A 254 10.52 -2.97 -3.76
CA GLY A 254 11.95 -2.69 -3.82
C GLY A 254 12.34 -1.29 -3.38
N ILE A 255 13.48 -1.21 -2.70
CA ILE A 255 14.18 0.03 -2.32
C ILE A 255 15.69 -0.18 -2.50
N SER A 256 16.45 0.92 -2.46
CA SER A 256 17.89 0.83 -2.72
C SER A 256 18.65 0.08 -1.62
N PRO A 257 19.76 -0.59 -1.96
CA PRO A 257 20.67 -1.17 -0.97
C PRO A 257 21.10 -0.15 0.11
N ALA A 258 21.38 1.08 -0.31
CA ALA A 258 21.80 2.15 0.60
C ALA A 258 20.69 2.51 1.62
N GLN A 259 19.44 2.60 1.17
CA GLN A 259 18.30 2.86 2.06
C GLN A 259 18.08 1.69 3.04
N MET A 260 18.24 0.43 2.57
CA MET A 260 18.15 -0.73 3.45
C MET A 260 19.26 -0.75 4.51
N ASP A 261 20.47 -0.32 4.14
CA ASP A 261 21.60 -0.20 5.08
C ASP A 261 21.35 0.92 6.10
N GLU A 262 20.79 2.07 5.68
CA GLU A 262 20.36 3.13 6.59
C GLU A 262 19.25 2.66 7.54
N MET A 263 18.20 1.99 7.03
CA MET A 263 17.13 1.42 7.86
C MET A 263 17.69 0.45 8.91
N GLN A 264 18.63 -0.38 8.51
CA GLN A 264 19.28 -1.32 9.45
C GLN A 264 20.07 -0.57 10.53
N SER A 265 20.81 0.48 10.18
CA SER A 265 21.55 1.29 11.16
C SER A 265 20.65 2.01 12.16
N GLU A 266 19.41 2.32 11.76
CA GLU A 266 18.38 2.94 12.60
C GLU A 266 17.44 1.91 13.26
N ASN A 267 17.77 0.62 13.17
CA ASN A 267 17.01 -0.49 13.74
C ASN A 267 15.55 -0.55 13.21
N VAL A 268 15.35 -0.20 11.93
CA VAL A 268 14.07 -0.32 11.22
C VAL A 268 14.02 -1.62 10.44
N ILE A 269 13.04 -2.45 10.71
CA ILE A 269 12.80 -3.73 10.03
C ILE A 269 11.64 -3.58 9.05
N LEU A 270 11.91 -3.83 7.77
CA LEU A 270 10.86 -3.88 6.74
C LEU A 270 10.00 -5.12 6.92
N VAL A 271 8.69 -4.92 6.87
CA VAL A 271 7.68 -5.98 6.79
C VAL A 271 7.02 -5.89 5.42
N VAL A 272 7.24 -6.91 4.59
CA VAL A 272 6.83 -6.90 3.18
C VAL A 272 6.10 -8.20 2.87
N PRO A 273 5.00 -8.17 2.09
CA PRO A 273 4.38 -9.39 1.60
C PRO A 273 5.40 -10.29 0.92
N ARG A 274 5.38 -11.59 1.24
CA ARG A 274 6.36 -12.58 0.73
C ARG A 274 6.61 -12.49 -0.76
N GLN A 275 5.55 -12.23 -1.54
CA GLN A 275 5.58 -12.15 -3.00
C GLN A 275 6.49 -11.03 -3.53
N TYR A 276 6.72 -9.98 -2.72
CA TYR A 276 7.52 -8.82 -3.12
C TYR A 276 8.98 -8.89 -2.69
N ILE A 277 9.37 -9.85 -1.83
CA ILE A 277 10.74 -9.96 -1.34
C ILE A 277 11.76 -10.07 -2.48
N THR A 278 11.43 -10.81 -3.54
CA THR A 278 12.33 -10.99 -4.69
C THR A 278 12.61 -9.71 -5.48
N SER A 279 11.82 -8.65 -5.29
CA SER A 279 12.04 -7.33 -5.89
C SER A 279 13.11 -6.51 -5.16
N TYR A 280 13.54 -6.96 -3.98
CA TYR A 280 14.56 -6.30 -3.17
C TYR A 280 15.96 -6.86 -3.47
N PRO A 281 17.04 -6.12 -3.18
CA PRO A 281 18.41 -6.59 -3.38
C PRO A 281 18.66 -7.97 -2.75
N ALA A 282 19.15 -8.93 -3.55
CA ALA A 282 19.24 -10.33 -3.15
C ALA A 282 20.12 -10.55 -1.89
N ASP A 283 21.15 -9.75 -1.72
CA ASP A 283 22.10 -9.78 -0.60
C ASP A 283 21.56 -9.13 0.69
N ARG A 284 20.30 -8.66 0.68
CA ARG A 284 19.65 -8.01 1.83
C ARG A 284 18.24 -8.56 2.13
N GLN A 285 17.78 -9.55 1.36
CA GLN A 285 16.44 -10.12 1.55
C GLN A 285 16.26 -10.83 2.88
N ASP A 286 17.34 -11.32 3.48
CA ASP A 286 17.38 -11.93 4.81
C ASP A 286 17.00 -10.97 5.95
N ARG A 287 17.13 -9.67 5.73
CA ARG A 287 16.78 -8.60 6.68
C ARG A 287 15.29 -8.24 6.65
N ILE A 288 14.57 -8.66 5.61
CA ILE A 288 13.16 -8.37 5.42
C ILE A 288 12.32 -9.44 6.14
N TRP A 289 11.30 -8.99 6.86
CA TRP A 289 10.31 -9.89 7.42
C TRP A 289 9.09 -9.99 6.49
N THR A 290 8.51 -11.18 6.41
CA THR A 290 7.19 -11.33 5.81
C THR A 290 6.12 -10.86 6.79
N LEU A 291 4.93 -10.52 6.30
CA LEU A 291 3.81 -10.20 7.18
C LEU A 291 3.45 -11.41 8.06
N SER A 292 3.50 -12.62 7.52
CA SER A 292 3.33 -13.86 8.30
C SER A 292 4.31 -13.97 9.46
N LYS A 293 5.60 -13.66 9.22
CA LYS A 293 6.62 -13.67 10.28
C LYS A 293 6.34 -12.62 11.34
N PHE A 294 5.94 -11.42 10.93
CA PHE A 294 5.59 -10.34 11.87
C PHE A 294 4.38 -10.73 12.75
N VAL A 295 3.31 -11.24 12.15
CA VAL A 295 2.13 -11.72 12.86
C VAL A 295 2.48 -12.80 13.87
N SER A 296 3.29 -13.80 13.47
CA SER A 296 3.75 -14.87 14.38
C SER A 296 4.58 -14.32 15.54
N TYR A 297 5.46 -13.36 15.28
CA TYR A 297 6.29 -12.72 16.31
C TYR A 297 5.44 -11.95 17.33
N VAL A 298 4.46 -11.15 16.87
CA VAL A 298 3.57 -10.42 17.79
C VAL A 298 2.79 -11.39 18.67
N ARG A 299 2.23 -12.46 18.10
CA ARG A 299 1.52 -13.50 18.85
C ARG A 299 2.42 -14.15 19.91
N GLU A 300 3.66 -14.49 19.57
CA GLU A 300 4.63 -15.04 20.52
C GLU A 300 4.90 -14.11 21.70
N VAL A 301 5.09 -12.80 21.40
CA VAL A 301 5.32 -11.78 22.44
C VAL A 301 4.11 -11.59 23.34
N GLU A 302 2.89 -11.75 22.82
CA GLU A 302 1.64 -11.69 23.58
C GLU A 302 1.33 -12.98 24.32
N GLY A 303 1.95 -14.11 23.95
CA GLY A 303 1.75 -15.43 24.55
C GLY A 303 0.52 -16.16 23.99
N LEU A 304 0.17 -15.91 22.70
CA LEU A 304 -0.97 -16.48 21.97
C LEU A 304 -0.60 -17.73 21.16
#